data_e4df79a50f21e0ea3d521c5f3b82e7b8
#
_entry.id   e4df79a50f21e0ea3d521c5f3b82e7b8
#
_cell.length_a   1.000
_cell.length_b   1.000
_cell.length_c   1.000
_cell.angle_alpha   90.00
_cell.angle_beta   90.00
_cell.angle_gamma   90.00
#
_symmetry.space_group_name_H-M   'P 1'
#
loop_
_entity.id
_entity.type
_entity.pdbx_description
1 polymer ?
#
loop_
_entity_poly.entity_id
_entity_poly.type
_entity_poly.pdbx_seq_one_letter_code
_entity_poly.pdbx_strand_id
1 'polypeptide(L)'
;MKTIKRSLCLLLAVLLLAALPLPAALADAGIDPEAQGSIQMHMQYAGRPVSGGSMRMTRVGAVEEENGSYFFRLLPELGGARLDQAALDKPGLADELAANSEVDSLPGQSKPFDKNGLVLFDEDVKPGLYLLVQTQACPGFQKLKPVLVSVPMYNAEKDSYVYDVDATVKPALERDARPTPTPGPSPQPHLPQTGQLNWPVPVMAALGLGLILLGALLLRGGKRKEKT
;
A
#
# COMPACT_ATOMS: atom_id res chain seq x y z
N MET A 1 -35.54 -14.27 -70.70
CA MET A 1 -35.42 -13.07 -69.77
C MET A 1 -35.47 -13.39 -68.27
N LYS A 2 -36.16 -14.45 -67.82
CA LYS A 2 -36.21 -14.81 -66.38
C LYS A 2 -34.93 -15.40 -65.84
N THR A 3 -34.14 -16.13 -66.61
CA THR A 3 -32.86 -16.74 -66.18
C THR A 3 -31.75 -15.72 -65.97
N ILE A 4 -31.65 -14.72 -66.86
CA ILE A 4 -30.62 -13.66 -66.78
C ILE A 4 -30.82 -12.81 -65.52
N LYS A 5 -32.08 -12.51 -65.15
CA LYS A 5 -32.36 -11.76 -63.88
C LYS A 5 -31.98 -12.55 -62.63
N ARG A 6 -32.16 -13.89 -62.65
CA ARG A 6 -31.75 -14.75 -61.52
C ARG A 6 -30.25 -14.85 -61.37
N SER A 7 -29.51 -14.96 -62.52
CA SER A 7 -28.03 -14.94 -62.44
C SER A 7 -27.47 -13.60 -62.02
N LEU A 8 -28.09 -12.48 -62.45
CA LEU A 8 -27.66 -11.15 -62.02
C LEU A 8 -27.93 -10.90 -60.52
N CYS A 9 -29.06 -11.37 -59.99
CA CYS A 9 -29.33 -11.29 -58.55
C CYS A 9 -28.38 -12.15 -57.71
N LEU A 10 -27.98 -13.34 -58.19
CA LEU A 10 -27.01 -14.20 -57.51
C LEU A 10 -25.61 -13.56 -57.52
N LEU A 11 -25.18 -12.95 -58.62
CA LEU A 11 -23.90 -12.24 -58.73
C LEU A 11 -23.87 -11.02 -57.81
N LEU A 12 -24.97 -10.27 -57.70
CA LEU A 12 -25.07 -9.13 -56.81
C LEU A 12 -25.07 -9.54 -55.34
N ALA A 13 -25.70 -10.67 -54.95
CA ALA A 13 -25.70 -11.22 -53.63
C ALA A 13 -24.29 -11.72 -53.20
N VAL A 14 -23.54 -12.32 -54.10
CA VAL A 14 -22.15 -12.73 -53.84
C VAL A 14 -21.23 -11.53 -53.66
N LEU A 15 -21.44 -10.48 -54.48
CA LEU A 15 -20.66 -9.23 -54.37
C LEU A 15 -20.95 -8.48 -53.08
N LEU A 16 -22.20 -8.52 -52.59
CA LEU A 16 -22.59 -7.91 -51.31
C LEU A 16 -22.00 -8.68 -50.09
N LEU A 17 -21.88 -10.00 -50.21
CA LEU A 17 -21.28 -10.83 -49.15
C LEU A 17 -19.78 -10.62 -49.03
N ALA A 18 -19.08 -10.28 -50.12
CA ALA A 18 -17.65 -9.97 -50.14
C ALA A 18 -17.31 -8.59 -49.57
N ALA A 19 -18.32 -7.72 -49.38
CA ALA A 19 -18.15 -6.37 -48.79
C ALA A 19 -18.40 -6.30 -47.28
N LEU A 20 -18.66 -7.44 -46.62
CA LEU A 20 -18.68 -7.45 -45.17
C LEU A 20 -17.25 -7.17 -44.67
N PRO A 21 -17.02 -6.10 -43.89
CA PRO A 21 -15.74 -5.91 -43.24
C PRO A 21 -15.49 -7.17 -42.40
N LEU A 22 -14.45 -7.93 -42.75
CA LEU A 22 -13.91 -8.92 -41.82
C LEU A 22 -13.68 -8.20 -40.50
N PRO A 23 -14.19 -8.71 -39.37
CA PRO A 23 -13.80 -8.17 -38.09
C PRO A 23 -12.26 -8.23 -38.13
N ALA A 24 -11.61 -7.07 -38.02
CA ALA A 24 -10.20 -7.02 -37.71
C ALA A 24 -10.09 -7.86 -36.46
N ALA A 25 -9.49 -9.04 -36.53
CA ALA A 25 -9.07 -9.75 -35.32
C ALA A 25 -8.29 -8.70 -34.55
N LEU A 26 -8.80 -8.31 -33.40
CA LEU A 26 -8.03 -7.57 -32.42
C LEU A 26 -6.85 -8.51 -32.14
N ALA A 27 -5.75 -8.29 -32.86
CA ALA A 27 -4.50 -8.92 -32.50
C ALA A 27 -4.32 -8.56 -31.04
N ASP A 28 -4.23 -9.57 -30.21
CA ASP A 28 -3.79 -9.42 -28.82
C ASP A 28 -2.54 -8.53 -28.92
N ALA A 29 -2.67 -7.29 -28.47
CA ALA A 29 -1.61 -6.32 -28.63
C ALA A 29 -0.53 -6.72 -27.63
N GLY A 30 0.36 -7.61 -28.07
CA GLY A 30 1.49 -8.06 -27.30
C GLY A 30 2.32 -6.88 -26.77
N ILE A 31 3.22 -7.15 -25.88
CA ILE A 31 4.13 -6.11 -25.37
C ILE A 31 5.08 -5.70 -26.50
N ASP A 32 5.04 -4.43 -26.90
CA ASP A 32 6.01 -3.87 -27.87
C ASP A 32 7.34 -3.61 -27.14
N PRO A 33 8.42 -4.33 -27.47
CA PRO A 33 9.71 -4.21 -26.76
C PRO A 33 10.40 -2.86 -26.99
N GLU A 34 10.03 -2.12 -28.04
CA GLU A 34 10.62 -0.82 -28.36
C GLU A 34 9.76 0.36 -27.89
N ALA A 35 8.59 0.08 -27.33
CA ALA A 35 7.74 1.13 -26.81
C ALA A 35 8.45 1.90 -25.70
N GLN A 36 8.24 3.20 -25.69
CA GLN A 36 8.68 4.08 -24.60
C GLN A 36 7.51 4.30 -23.66
N GLY A 37 7.79 4.25 -22.37
CA GLY A 37 6.81 4.51 -21.33
C GLY A 37 7.26 5.57 -20.35
N SER A 38 6.51 5.71 -19.28
CA SER A 38 6.88 6.56 -18.16
C SER A 38 6.50 5.93 -16.83
N ILE A 39 7.22 6.31 -15.78
CA ILE A 39 6.88 5.95 -14.39
C ILE A 39 6.74 7.24 -13.60
N GLN A 40 5.57 7.46 -13.05
CA GLN A 40 5.33 8.58 -12.15
C GLN A 40 4.96 8.09 -10.75
N MET A 41 5.28 8.91 -9.74
CA MET A 41 4.90 8.65 -8.35
C MET A 41 4.53 9.96 -7.67
N HIS A 42 3.40 9.97 -6.97
CA HIS A 42 2.96 11.09 -6.15
C HIS A 42 3.21 10.82 -4.67
N MET A 43 3.90 11.75 -4.02
CA MET A 43 4.13 11.73 -2.59
C MET A 43 3.10 12.62 -1.90
N GLN A 44 2.26 12.04 -1.05
CA GLN A 44 1.22 12.79 -0.33
C GLN A 44 1.13 12.33 1.13
N TYR A 45 0.82 13.26 2.01
CA TYR A 45 0.50 12.98 3.41
C TYR A 45 -0.78 13.72 3.81
N ALA A 46 -1.78 13.00 4.31
CA ALA A 46 -3.08 13.56 4.67
C ALA A 46 -3.70 14.40 3.53
N GLY A 47 -3.58 13.95 2.28
CA GLY A 47 -4.12 14.62 1.09
C GLY A 47 -3.34 15.87 0.65
N ARG A 48 -2.18 16.15 1.24
CA ARG A 48 -1.32 17.28 0.85
C ARG A 48 -0.04 16.76 0.20
N PRO A 49 0.44 17.42 -0.87
CA PRO A 49 1.69 17.03 -1.50
C PRO A 49 2.86 17.20 -0.54
N VAL A 50 3.80 16.27 -0.61
CA VAL A 50 5.05 16.30 0.15
C VAL A 50 6.19 16.42 -0.85
N SER A 51 6.94 17.51 -0.78
CA SER A 51 8.05 17.81 -1.67
C SER A 51 9.40 17.60 -0.99
N GLY A 52 10.44 17.64 -1.80
CA GLY A 52 11.82 17.38 -1.35
C GLY A 52 12.07 15.87 -1.22
N GLY A 53 13.32 15.51 -0.93
CA GLY A 53 13.76 14.14 -1.07
C GLY A 53 14.01 13.75 -2.51
N SER A 54 14.52 12.55 -2.74
CA SER A 54 14.89 12.07 -4.08
C SER A 54 14.58 10.59 -4.22
N MET A 55 14.14 10.22 -5.43
CA MET A 55 13.87 8.84 -5.83
C MET A 55 14.88 8.43 -6.91
N ARG A 56 15.44 7.23 -6.78
CA ARG A 56 16.21 6.58 -7.82
C ARG A 56 15.41 5.47 -8.46
N MET A 57 15.37 5.45 -9.77
CA MET A 57 14.83 4.38 -10.59
C MET A 57 15.99 3.62 -11.22
N THR A 58 15.97 2.29 -11.10
CA THR A 58 16.95 1.39 -11.69
C THR A 58 16.23 0.26 -12.38
N ARG A 59 16.56 -0.03 -13.65
CA ARG A 59 16.04 -1.21 -14.34
C ARG A 59 16.73 -2.45 -13.80
N VAL A 60 15.96 -3.40 -13.26
CA VAL A 60 16.49 -4.62 -12.63
C VAL A 60 16.15 -5.88 -13.41
N GLY A 61 15.24 -5.78 -14.39
CA GLY A 61 14.86 -6.91 -15.22
C GLY A 61 14.33 -6.51 -16.59
N ALA A 62 14.36 -7.46 -17.51
CA ALA A 62 13.77 -7.35 -18.84
C ALA A 62 12.48 -8.15 -18.92
N VAL A 63 11.55 -7.74 -19.78
CA VAL A 63 10.40 -8.55 -20.15
C VAL A 63 10.84 -9.53 -21.24
N GLU A 64 10.43 -10.78 -21.11
CA GLU A 64 10.65 -11.84 -22.10
C GLU A 64 9.32 -12.52 -22.43
N GLU A 65 9.23 -13.05 -23.65
CA GLU A 65 8.07 -13.81 -24.09
C GLU A 65 8.46 -15.26 -24.33
N GLU A 66 7.63 -16.18 -23.86
CA GLU A 66 7.75 -17.59 -24.13
C GLU A 66 6.37 -18.20 -24.33
N ASN A 67 6.14 -18.78 -25.51
CA ASN A 67 4.87 -19.42 -25.88
C ASN A 67 3.63 -18.51 -25.72
N GLY A 68 3.75 -17.23 -26.05
CA GLY A 68 2.67 -16.25 -25.92
C GLY A 68 2.42 -15.76 -24.49
N SER A 69 3.29 -16.11 -23.54
CA SER A 69 3.21 -15.66 -22.16
C SER A 69 4.40 -14.78 -21.80
N TYR A 70 4.14 -13.67 -21.12
CA TYR A 70 5.18 -12.74 -20.69
C TYR A 70 5.63 -13.03 -19.27
N PHE A 71 6.92 -12.91 -19.04
CA PHE A 71 7.53 -12.99 -17.72
C PHE A 71 8.71 -12.01 -17.62
N PHE A 72 9.16 -11.75 -16.41
CA PHE A 72 10.35 -10.94 -16.20
C PHE A 72 11.56 -11.82 -15.93
N ARG A 73 12.71 -11.40 -16.46
CA ARG A 73 14.00 -11.98 -16.11
C ARG A 73 14.89 -10.90 -15.50
N LEU A 74 15.42 -11.16 -14.33
CA LEU A 74 16.41 -10.27 -13.73
C LEU A 74 17.60 -10.11 -14.68
N LEU A 75 18.24 -8.96 -14.63
CA LEU A 75 19.46 -8.71 -15.40
C LEU A 75 20.55 -9.73 -15.01
N PRO A 76 21.48 -10.07 -15.92
CA PRO A 76 22.54 -11.02 -15.63
C PRO A 76 23.37 -10.67 -14.39
N GLU A 77 23.60 -9.39 -14.14
CA GLU A 77 24.31 -8.86 -12.97
C GLU A 77 23.59 -9.20 -11.66
N LEU A 78 22.27 -9.41 -11.72
CA LEU A 78 21.43 -9.80 -10.58
C LEU A 78 21.11 -11.31 -10.57
N GLY A 79 21.88 -12.10 -11.33
CA GLY A 79 21.77 -13.56 -11.36
C GLY A 79 20.81 -14.12 -12.40
N GLY A 80 20.21 -13.30 -13.25
CA GLY A 80 19.41 -13.75 -14.41
C GLY A 80 18.19 -14.61 -14.09
N ALA A 81 17.67 -14.56 -12.86
CA ALA A 81 16.56 -15.40 -12.43
C ALA A 81 15.27 -15.03 -13.16
N ARG A 82 14.49 -16.07 -13.53
CA ARG A 82 13.13 -15.89 -14.03
C ARG A 82 12.19 -15.52 -12.88
N LEU A 83 11.40 -14.48 -13.07
CA LEU A 83 10.36 -14.04 -12.13
C LEU A 83 9.00 -14.26 -12.80
N ASP A 84 8.26 -15.20 -12.30
CA ASP A 84 6.83 -15.36 -12.59
C ASP A 84 5.99 -14.48 -11.65
N GLN A 85 4.68 -14.50 -11.82
CA GLN A 85 3.77 -13.69 -11.01
C GLN A 85 3.92 -14.03 -9.51
N ALA A 86 4.08 -15.29 -9.16
CA ALA A 86 4.23 -15.71 -7.77
C ALA A 86 5.53 -15.18 -7.14
N ALA A 87 6.59 -15.10 -7.93
CA ALA A 87 7.85 -14.53 -7.49
C ALA A 87 7.76 -13.00 -7.31
N LEU A 88 7.04 -12.32 -8.21
CA LEU A 88 6.79 -10.86 -8.12
C LEU A 88 5.93 -10.51 -6.91
N ASP A 89 4.95 -11.34 -6.58
CA ASP A 89 4.06 -11.14 -5.45
C ASP A 89 4.71 -11.51 -4.09
N LYS A 90 5.93 -12.03 -4.11
CA LYS A 90 6.66 -12.41 -2.89
C LYS A 90 6.93 -11.17 -2.04
N PRO A 91 6.46 -11.13 -0.78
CA PRO A 91 6.76 -10.02 0.11
C PRO A 91 8.28 -9.88 0.34
N GLY A 92 8.79 -8.67 0.25
CA GLY A 92 10.19 -8.37 0.51
C GLY A 92 11.14 -8.49 -0.69
N LEU A 93 10.67 -8.92 -1.88
CA LEU A 93 11.52 -8.97 -3.07
C LEU A 93 12.15 -7.61 -3.41
N ALA A 94 11.38 -6.53 -3.28
CA ALA A 94 11.90 -5.19 -3.50
C ALA A 94 12.98 -4.81 -2.48
N ASP A 95 12.81 -5.20 -1.22
CA ASP A 95 13.80 -4.96 -0.16
C ASP A 95 15.06 -5.82 -0.39
N GLU A 96 14.91 -7.09 -0.80
CA GLU A 96 16.03 -7.98 -1.16
C GLU A 96 16.86 -7.38 -2.31
N LEU A 97 16.20 -6.90 -3.37
CA LEU A 97 16.86 -6.27 -4.50
C LEU A 97 17.52 -4.94 -4.12
N ALA A 98 16.86 -4.12 -3.31
CA ALA A 98 17.42 -2.86 -2.84
C ALA A 98 18.63 -3.02 -1.91
N ALA A 99 18.75 -4.16 -1.23
CA ALA A 99 19.89 -4.49 -0.40
C ALA A 99 21.07 -5.11 -1.19
N ASN A 100 20.86 -5.43 -2.47
CA ASN A 100 21.91 -6.01 -3.32
C ASN A 100 22.82 -4.90 -3.86
N SER A 101 24.12 -4.95 -3.54
CA SER A 101 25.11 -3.98 -3.97
C SER A 101 25.27 -3.87 -5.49
N GLU A 102 24.96 -4.94 -6.23
CA GLU A 102 25.03 -4.92 -7.69
C GLU A 102 24.01 -3.94 -8.29
N VAL A 103 22.86 -3.75 -7.64
CA VAL A 103 21.84 -2.79 -8.07
C VAL A 103 22.37 -1.35 -8.05
N ASP A 104 23.22 -1.02 -7.08
CA ASP A 104 23.85 0.31 -7.00
C ASP A 104 24.80 0.58 -8.17
N SER A 105 25.38 -0.49 -8.73
CA SER A 105 26.28 -0.42 -9.88
C SER A 105 25.56 -0.30 -11.22
N LEU A 106 24.26 -0.64 -11.28
CA LEU A 106 23.47 -0.56 -12.49
C LEU A 106 23.16 0.91 -12.86
N PRO A 107 23.02 1.20 -14.16
CA PRO A 107 22.53 2.51 -14.60
C PRO A 107 21.19 2.84 -13.97
N GLY A 108 21.05 4.03 -13.43
CA GLY A 108 19.80 4.49 -12.81
C GLY A 108 19.64 6.00 -12.93
N GLN A 109 18.40 6.43 -12.93
CA GLN A 109 18.03 7.83 -12.93
C GLN A 109 17.63 8.26 -11.52
N SER A 110 18.11 9.43 -11.08
CA SER A 110 17.73 10.02 -9.79
C SER A 110 17.06 11.36 -10.02
N LYS A 111 15.82 11.50 -9.55
CA LYS A 111 15.05 12.74 -9.68
C LYS A 111 14.46 13.15 -8.32
N PRO A 112 14.41 14.45 -8.00
CA PRO A 112 13.76 14.92 -6.78
C PRO A 112 12.25 14.95 -6.94
N PHE A 113 11.52 14.86 -5.81
CA PHE A 113 10.10 15.19 -5.79
C PHE A 113 9.92 16.71 -5.92
N ASP A 114 9.10 17.12 -6.85
CA ASP A 114 8.78 18.52 -7.10
C ASP A 114 7.89 19.13 -5.98
N LYS A 115 7.52 20.42 -6.14
CA LYS A 115 6.64 21.15 -5.21
C LYS A 115 5.23 20.52 -5.06
N ASN A 116 4.80 19.75 -6.05
CA ASN A 116 3.52 19.04 -6.04
C ASN A 116 3.66 17.59 -5.51
N GLY A 117 4.86 17.23 -5.03
CA GLY A 117 5.15 15.87 -4.58
C GLY A 117 5.23 14.85 -5.72
N LEU A 118 5.45 15.30 -6.96
CA LEU A 118 5.55 14.44 -8.13
C LEU A 118 7.02 14.17 -8.46
N VAL A 119 7.34 12.92 -8.76
CA VAL A 119 8.52 12.52 -9.51
C VAL A 119 8.07 11.82 -10.78
N LEU A 120 8.68 12.16 -11.92
CA LEU A 120 8.37 11.59 -13.24
C LEU A 120 9.67 11.13 -13.90
N PHE A 121 9.70 9.86 -14.29
CA PHE A 121 10.71 9.25 -15.12
C PHE A 121 10.09 8.96 -16.49
N ASP A 122 10.50 9.70 -17.50
CA ASP A 122 9.96 9.71 -18.87
C ASP A 122 11.05 9.57 -19.94
N GLU A 123 12.30 9.40 -19.50
CA GLU A 123 13.44 9.23 -20.39
C GLU A 123 13.90 7.76 -20.36
N ASP A 124 14.02 7.15 -21.53
CA ASP A 124 14.56 5.79 -21.72
C ASP A 124 13.90 4.70 -20.85
N VAL A 125 12.58 4.80 -20.68
CA VAL A 125 11.78 3.82 -19.95
C VAL A 125 11.23 2.79 -20.93
N LYS A 126 12.00 1.73 -21.18
CA LYS A 126 11.61 0.59 -22.02
C LYS A 126 10.87 -0.48 -21.22
N PRO A 127 10.17 -1.42 -21.88
CA PRO A 127 9.55 -2.55 -21.19
C PRO A 127 10.54 -3.31 -20.31
N GLY A 128 10.15 -3.53 -19.06
CA GLY A 128 11.00 -4.16 -18.07
C GLY A 128 10.50 -4.05 -16.64
N LEU A 129 11.32 -4.51 -15.71
CA LEU A 129 11.08 -4.40 -14.28
C LEU A 129 12.00 -3.33 -13.69
N TYR A 130 11.42 -2.41 -12.95
CA TYR A 130 12.11 -1.27 -12.36
C TYR A 130 12.01 -1.29 -10.84
N LEU A 131 13.13 -1.02 -10.19
CA LEU A 131 13.20 -0.81 -8.75
C LEU A 131 13.25 0.69 -8.45
N LEU A 132 12.31 1.16 -7.66
CA LEU A 132 12.26 2.52 -7.15
C LEU A 132 12.76 2.54 -5.70
N VAL A 133 13.81 3.29 -5.43
CA VAL A 133 14.39 3.45 -4.10
C VAL A 133 14.48 4.92 -3.74
N GLN A 134 13.91 5.29 -2.61
CA GLN A 134 14.07 6.66 -2.12
C GLN A 134 15.49 6.84 -1.55
N THR A 135 16.32 7.61 -2.25
CA THR A 135 17.71 7.89 -1.85
C THR A 135 17.79 8.92 -0.74
N GLN A 136 16.92 9.92 -0.80
CA GLN A 136 16.81 10.96 0.22
C GLN A 136 15.36 11.08 0.69
N ALA A 137 15.14 10.98 2.01
CA ALA A 137 13.82 11.17 2.60
C ALA A 137 13.29 12.58 2.40
N CYS A 138 11.98 12.73 2.28
CA CYS A 138 11.35 14.04 2.35
C CYS A 138 11.48 14.61 3.77
N PRO A 139 11.67 15.94 3.93
CA PRO A 139 11.83 16.56 5.24
C PRO A 139 10.69 16.23 6.21
N GLY A 140 11.02 15.66 7.36
CA GLY A 140 10.05 15.30 8.41
C GLY A 140 9.35 13.95 8.19
N PHE A 141 9.82 13.14 7.23
CA PHE A 141 9.28 11.82 6.94
C PHE A 141 10.40 10.76 6.87
N GLN A 142 10.06 9.54 7.18
CA GLN A 142 10.95 8.39 6.97
C GLN A 142 11.03 8.06 5.47
N LYS A 143 12.08 7.35 5.09
CA LYS A 143 12.19 6.85 3.72
C LYS A 143 11.08 5.85 3.42
N LEU A 144 10.55 5.91 2.20
CA LEU A 144 9.68 4.88 1.68
C LEU A 144 10.43 3.56 1.54
N LYS A 145 9.69 2.47 1.71
CA LYS A 145 10.19 1.15 1.32
C LYS A 145 10.41 1.09 -0.19
N PRO A 146 11.38 0.32 -0.65
CA PRO A 146 11.57 0.08 -2.07
C PRO A 146 10.32 -0.50 -2.73
N VAL A 147 10.10 -0.14 -4.00
CA VAL A 147 8.94 -0.59 -4.78
C VAL A 147 9.40 -1.14 -6.11
N LEU A 148 8.84 -2.30 -6.50
CA LEU A 148 9.01 -2.84 -7.85
C LEU A 148 7.83 -2.40 -8.73
N VAL A 149 8.16 -1.97 -9.95
CA VAL A 149 7.21 -1.49 -10.94
C VAL A 149 7.50 -2.16 -12.28
N SER A 150 6.49 -2.74 -12.91
CA SER A 150 6.58 -3.27 -14.27
C SER A 150 6.16 -2.22 -15.30
N VAL A 151 6.87 -2.15 -16.40
CA VAL A 151 6.47 -1.41 -17.59
C VAL A 151 6.50 -2.39 -18.76
N PRO A 152 5.39 -2.59 -19.47
CA PRO A 152 4.07 -2.06 -19.19
C PRO A 152 3.40 -2.74 -18.00
N MET A 153 2.35 -2.11 -17.48
CA MET A 153 1.42 -2.71 -16.54
C MET A 153 0.19 -3.21 -17.28
N TYR A 154 -0.27 -4.42 -17.01
CA TYR A 154 -1.51 -4.93 -17.59
C TYR A 154 -2.73 -4.31 -16.88
N ASN A 155 -3.62 -3.72 -17.66
CA ASN A 155 -4.88 -3.19 -17.21
C ASN A 155 -6.01 -4.17 -17.55
N ALA A 156 -6.49 -4.90 -16.54
CA ALA A 156 -7.53 -5.92 -16.70
C ALA A 156 -8.90 -5.35 -17.09
N GLU A 157 -9.19 -4.08 -16.80
CA GLU A 157 -10.47 -3.46 -17.19
C GLU A 157 -10.53 -3.13 -18.69
N LYS A 158 -9.37 -2.79 -19.26
CA LYS A 158 -9.24 -2.41 -20.67
C LYS A 158 -8.67 -3.53 -21.54
N ASP A 159 -8.29 -4.65 -20.93
CA ASP A 159 -7.60 -5.76 -21.60
C ASP A 159 -6.42 -5.26 -22.45
N SER A 160 -5.56 -4.44 -21.87
CA SER A 160 -4.48 -3.75 -22.58
C SER A 160 -3.28 -3.47 -21.70
N TYR A 161 -2.12 -3.33 -22.32
CA TYR A 161 -0.89 -2.93 -21.67
C TYR A 161 -0.77 -1.41 -21.63
N VAL A 162 -0.46 -0.87 -20.44
CA VAL A 162 -0.27 0.56 -20.18
C VAL A 162 1.21 0.82 -19.91
N TYR A 163 1.83 1.67 -20.72
CA TYR A 163 3.25 2.00 -20.62
C TYR A 163 3.51 3.21 -19.72
N ASP A 164 2.50 4.06 -19.52
CA ASP A 164 2.57 5.19 -18.58
C ASP A 164 2.03 4.74 -17.21
N VAL A 165 2.94 4.35 -16.33
CA VAL A 165 2.61 3.70 -15.07
C VAL A 165 2.61 4.70 -13.92
N ASP A 166 1.50 4.76 -13.19
CA ASP A 166 1.43 5.45 -11.91
C ASP A 166 1.79 4.50 -10.76
N ALA A 167 3.02 4.63 -10.30
CA ALA A 167 3.55 3.86 -9.18
C ALA A 167 3.22 4.46 -7.81
N THR A 168 2.23 5.36 -7.76
CA THR A 168 1.77 5.95 -6.50
C THR A 168 1.21 4.85 -5.60
N VAL A 169 2.07 4.27 -4.79
CA VAL A 169 1.64 3.45 -3.67
C VAL A 169 0.94 4.38 -2.69
N LYS A 170 -0.11 3.91 -2.01
CA LYS A 170 -0.63 4.58 -0.82
C LYS A 170 0.34 4.23 0.33
N PRO A 171 1.52 4.86 0.45
CA PRO A 171 2.38 4.53 1.55
C PRO A 171 1.79 5.21 2.76
N ALA A 172 1.78 4.51 3.84
CA ALA A 172 1.82 5.18 5.11
C ALA A 172 3.17 5.91 5.18
N LEU A 173 3.22 7.16 4.67
CA LEU A 173 4.32 8.06 4.98
C LEU A 173 4.35 8.19 6.50
N GLU A 174 5.32 7.57 7.12
CA GLU A 174 5.56 7.71 8.54
C GLU A 174 6.32 9.00 8.77
N ARG A 175 5.79 9.86 9.63
CA ARG A 175 6.56 11.01 10.09
C ARG A 175 7.76 10.50 10.87
N ASP A 176 8.89 11.17 10.69
CA ASP A 176 9.98 11.03 11.63
C ASP A 176 9.42 11.26 13.03
N ALA A 177 9.56 10.26 13.90
CA ALA A 177 9.33 10.46 15.30
C ALA A 177 10.33 11.52 15.75
N ARG A 178 9.93 12.81 15.63
CA ARG A 178 10.70 13.87 16.30
C ARG A 178 10.80 13.39 17.73
N PRO A 179 12.00 13.24 18.32
CA PRO A 179 12.09 12.94 19.74
C PRO A 179 11.20 13.98 20.41
N THR A 180 10.09 13.52 20.95
CA THR A 180 9.25 14.36 21.80
C THR A 180 10.26 14.94 22.78
N PRO A 181 10.46 16.29 22.86
CA PRO A 181 11.38 16.83 23.84
C PRO A 181 10.98 16.14 25.13
N THR A 182 11.92 15.37 25.71
CA THR A 182 11.69 14.72 27.01
C THR A 182 11.02 15.77 27.84
N PRO A 183 9.77 15.59 28.30
CA PRO A 183 9.14 16.59 29.14
C PRO A 183 10.13 16.81 30.24
N GLY A 184 10.71 18.02 30.32
CA GLY A 184 11.50 18.39 31.48
C GLY A 184 10.64 17.99 32.67
N PRO A 185 11.23 17.55 33.83
CA PRO A 185 10.49 16.95 34.93
C PRO A 185 9.22 17.79 35.10
N SER A 186 8.13 17.22 34.63
CA SER A 186 6.80 17.81 34.72
C SER A 186 6.66 18.08 36.23
N PRO A 187 6.31 19.28 36.67
CA PRO A 187 5.87 19.44 38.06
C PRO A 187 4.85 18.32 38.21
N GLN A 188 5.16 17.36 39.10
CA GLN A 188 4.33 16.18 39.33
C GLN A 188 2.90 16.69 39.38
N PRO A 189 1.99 16.23 38.52
CA PRO A 189 0.62 16.57 38.67
C PRO A 189 0.34 16.13 40.11
N HIS A 190 0.08 17.09 40.98
CA HIS A 190 -0.62 16.78 42.20
C HIS A 190 -1.88 16.10 41.73
N LEU A 191 -1.85 14.77 41.75
CA LEU A 191 -3.06 13.99 41.63
C LEU A 191 -4.02 14.68 42.54
N PRO A 192 -5.19 15.18 42.09
CA PRO A 192 -6.19 15.57 43.05
C PRO A 192 -6.31 14.37 43.95
N GLN A 193 -5.86 14.51 45.21
CA GLN A 193 -6.22 13.58 46.24
C GLN A 193 -7.73 13.62 46.23
N THR A 194 -8.32 12.73 45.44
CA THR A 194 -9.66 12.27 45.71
C THR A 194 -9.51 11.60 47.06
N GLY A 195 -9.54 12.43 48.11
CA GLY A 195 -9.62 11.96 49.44
C GLY A 195 -10.82 11.06 49.46
N GLN A 196 -10.56 9.77 49.34
CA GLN A 196 -11.50 8.82 49.87
C GLN A 196 -11.52 9.14 51.36
N LEU A 197 -12.48 10.01 51.73
CA LEU A 197 -12.85 10.25 53.07
C LEU A 197 -13.35 8.92 53.59
N ASN A 198 -12.44 8.04 54.05
CA ASN A 198 -12.79 6.74 54.65
C ASN A 198 -13.48 6.89 56.01
N TRP A 199 -13.89 8.12 56.33
CA TRP A 199 -14.57 8.40 57.58
C TRP A 199 -15.96 7.71 57.70
N PRO A 200 -16.73 7.43 56.64
CA PRO A 200 -17.98 6.66 56.78
C PRO A 200 -17.76 5.24 57.31
N VAL A 201 -16.61 4.63 57.03
CA VAL A 201 -16.32 3.25 57.44
C VAL A 201 -16.25 3.09 58.97
N PRO A 202 -15.48 3.90 59.70
CA PRO A 202 -15.48 3.80 61.17
C PRO A 202 -16.82 4.17 61.82
N VAL A 203 -17.57 5.10 61.21
CA VAL A 203 -18.91 5.46 61.73
C VAL A 203 -19.90 4.31 61.52
N MET A 204 -19.91 3.68 60.40
CA MET A 204 -20.77 2.52 60.12
C MET A 204 -20.38 1.32 61.02
N ALA A 205 -19.10 1.12 61.21
CA ALA A 205 -18.61 0.06 62.13
C ALA A 205 -19.05 0.34 63.60
N ALA A 206 -18.95 1.58 64.06
CA ALA A 206 -19.39 1.96 65.40
C ALA A 206 -20.91 1.80 65.59
N LEU A 207 -21.72 2.19 64.60
CA LEU A 207 -23.16 1.99 64.62
C LEU A 207 -23.54 0.49 64.61
N GLY A 208 -22.87 -0.32 63.83
CA GLY A 208 -23.07 -1.77 63.79
C GLY A 208 -22.75 -2.42 65.16
N LEU A 209 -21.64 -2.05 65.78
CA LEU A 209 -21.25 -2.55 67.12
C LEU A 209 -22.27 -2.12 68.14
N GLY A 210 -22.75 -0.87 68.12
CA GLY A 210 -23.77 -0.32 69.00
C GLY A 210 -25.08 -1.11 68.92
N LEU A 211 -25.56 -1.46 67.75
CA LEU A 211 -26.75 -2.27 67.53
C LEU A 211 -26.61 -3.69 68.11
N ILE A 212 -25.44 -4.31 67.93
CA ILE A 212 -25.16 -5.66 68.48
C ILE A 212 -25.18 -5.63 69.99
N LEU A 213 -24.56 -4.62 70.63
CA LEU A 213 -24.57 -4.46 72.07
C LEU A 213 -25.97 -4.21 72.59
N LEU A 214 -26.75 -3.38 71.95
CA LEU A 214 -28.14 -3.10 72.34
C LEU A 214 -29.00 -4.37 72.20
N GLY A 215 -28.86 -5.13 71.12
CA GLY A 215 -29.54 -6.43 70.97
C GLY A 215 -29.19 -7.43 72.05
N ALA A 216 -27.91 -7.50 72.48
CA ALA A 216 -27.46 -8.38 73.54
C ALA A 216 -28.01 -7.98 74.88
N LEU A 217 -28.12 -6.65 75.20
CA LEU A 217 -28.72 -6.15 76.41
C LEU A 217 -30.21 -6.43 76.49
N LEU A 218 -30.95 -6.26 75.42
CA LEU A 218 -32.39 -6.57 75.37
C LEU A 218 -32.63 -8.07 75.56
N LEU A 219 -31.84 -8.93 74.98
CA LEU A 219 -31.92 -10.38 75.15
C LEU A 219 -31.64 -10.81 76.56
N ARG A 220 -30.69 -10.14 77.27
CA ARG A 220 -30.41 -10.36 78.71
C ARG A 220 -31.53 -9.81 79.60
N GLY A 221 -32.13 -8.67 79.23
CA GLY A 221 -33.27 -8.07 80.00
C GLY A 221 -34.52 -8.93 79.92
N GLY A 222 -34.80 -9.57 78.76
CA GLY A 222 -35.94 -10.47 78.60
C GLY A 222 -35.90 -11.70 79.49
N LYS A 223 -34.72 -12.26 79.73
CA LYS A 223 -34.55 -13.49 80.54
C LYS A 223 -34.74 -13.24 82.06
N ARG A 224 -34.78 -11.98 82.50
CA ARG A 224 -34.95 -11.63 83.93
C ARG A 224 -36.43 -11.53 84.34
N LYS A 225 -37.38 -11.46 83.43
CA LYS A 225 -38.82 -11.34 83.72
C LYS A 225 -39.54 -12.67 83.82
N GLU A 226 -38.90 -13.79 83.61
CA GLU A 226 -39.54 -15.11 83.58
C GLU A 226 -39.16 -15.93 84.89
N LYS A 227 -38.69 -15.28 85.91
CA LYS A 227 -38.48 -15.94 87.22
C LYS A 227 -39.09 -15.03 88.33
N THR A 228 -40.43 -14.96 88.41
CA THR A 228 -41.20 -14.62 89.61
C THR A 228 -42.56 -15.30 89.45
#